data_515597787940ad3d0905d4a1a0995365
#
_entry.id   515597787940ad3d0905d4a1a0995365
#
_cell.length_a   1.000
_cell.length_b   1.000
_cell.length_c   1.000
_cell.angle_alpha   90.00
_cell.angle_beta   90.00
_cell.angle_gamma   90.00
#
_symmetry.space_group_name_H-M   'P 1'
#
loop_
_entity.id
_entity.type
_entity.pdbx_description
1 polymer ?
#
loop_
_entity_poly.entity_id
_entity_poly.type
_entity_poly.pdbx_seq_one_letter_code
_entity_poly.pdbx_strand_id
1 'polypeptide(L)'
;MILELNKNRSKIQQLADMISGAISDGTYKEGDSLPSINKMSADFNLSRDTVYKAFQKLKNKGIIESTPTKGYFVSKTVNNIFVLLDVFSSFKGDFYKELISHLPLNYRIDLYFHQFNKKLFNNLIIDSIGRYDLYIVTNYINDVYYEVLDRLDNSKVLLIDLGKFKKDKFSYVCQGFDNTLYDCLTSGLDLIRKYSELRFIFPTEAEHPRSCIPFFIKFCENNEIKYQLIRRNMDETDIIPGVAYLVVWHSDVVDFVKICRSKNLKLGEDIGLITFNDTPMLEVIENGISVISTDFKQMGKLAAEYIKTQQKIQTYIPTRLIVRGSL
;
A
#
# COMPACT_ATOMS: atom_id res chain seq x y z
N MET A 1 -31.13 21.63 19.54
CA MET A 1 -30.12 20.69 20.00
C MET A 1 -29.89 20.84 21.48
N ILE A 2 -29.96 19.77 22.27
CA ILE A 2 -29.69 19.82 23.72
C ILE A 2 -28.35 19.07 23.92
N LEU A 3 -27.37 19.71 24.55
CA LEU A 3 -26.11 19.10 24.92
C LEU A 3 -26.10 18.79 26.42
N GLU A 4 -26.41 17.56 26.80
CA GLU A 4 -26.24 17.11 28.17
C GLU A 4 -24.78 16.72 28.40
N LEU A 5 -24.02 17.57 29.09
CA LEU A 5 -22.60 17.36 29.33
C LEU A 5 -22.35 16.27 30.38
N ASN A 6 -21.79 15.17 29.98
CA ASN A 6 -21.28 14.14 30.87
C ASN A 6 -19.90 14.55 31.44
N LYS A 7 -19.81 14.63 32.78
CA LYS A 7 -18.58 15.03 33.50
C LYS A 7 -17.35 14.16 33.22
N ASN A 8 -17.55 12.90 32.81
CA ASN A 8 -16.49 11.94 32.58
C ASN A 8 -15.97 11.90 31.12
N ARG A 9 -16.51 12.76 30.23
CA ARG A 9 -16.09 12.83 28.83
C ARG A 9 -15.59 14.22 28.45
N SER A 10 -14.62 14.30 27.54
CA SER A 10 -14.13 15.56 27.00
C SER A 10 -15.26 16.36 26.38
N LYS A 11 -15.42 17.61 26.82
CA LYS A 11 -16.43 18.56 26.27
C LYS A 11 -16.25 18.76 24.75
N ILE A 12 -15.01 18.76 24.28
CA ILE A 12 -14.66 18.83 22.85
C ILE A 12 -15.26 17.63 22.10
N GLN A 13 -15.09 16.42 22.65
CA GLN A 13 -15.60 15.21 22.01
C GLN A 13 -17.12 15.19 22.00
N GLN A 14 -17.76 15.56 23.11
CA GLN A 14 -19.22 15.58 23.22
C GLN A 14 -19.87 16.57 22.25
N LEU A 15 -19.29 17.76 22.09
CA LEU A 15 -19.75 18.73 21.10
C LEU A 15 -19.56 18.23 19.67
N ALA A 16 -18.41 17.62 19.37
CA ALA A 16 -18.14 17.05 18.05
C ALA A 16 -19.12 15.90 17.74
N ASP A 17 -19.37 14.99 18.69
CA ASP A 17 -20.31 13.87 18.52
C ASP A 17 -21.75 14.36 18.31
N MET A 18 -22.17 15.39 19.05
CA MET A 18 -23.49 16.00 18.90
C MET A 18 -23.68 16.63 17.50
N ILE A 19 -22.71 17.38 17.02
CA ILE A 19 -22.77 17.96 15.66
C ILE A 19 -22.77 16.86 14.60
N SER A 20 -21.93 15.85 14.75
CA SER A 20 -21.92 14.69 13.84
C SER A 20 -23.26 13.96 13.82
N GLY A 21 -23.88 13.76 14.99
CA GLY A 21 -25.22 13.19 15.10
C GLY A 21 -26.27 14.02 14.35
N ALA A 22 -26.28 15.35 14.57
CA ALA A 22 -27.19 16.27 13.91
C ALA A 22 -27.03 16.34 12.38
N ILE A 23 -25.83 16.05 11.88
CA ILE A 23 -25.60 15.88 10.44
C ILE A 23 -26.11 14.51 9.98
N SER A 24 -25.87 13.46 10.73
CA SER A 24 -26.30 12.10 10.39
C SER A 24 -27.83 11.94 10.41
N ASP A 25 -28.54 12.64 11.29
CA ASP A 25 -30.02 12.62 11.38
C ASP A 25 -30.71 13.62 10.42
N GLY A 26 -29.91 14.36 9.63
CA GLY A 26 -30.40 15.30 8.63
C GLY A 26 -30.83 16.67 9.17
N THR A 27 -30.61 16.96 10.45
CA THR A 27 -30.85 18.29 11.06
C THR A 27 -30.01 19.37 10.37
N TYR A 28 -28.76 19.05 10.03
CA TYR A 28 -27.93 19.81 9.12
C TYR A 28 -27.68 18.98 7.84
N LYS A 29 -28.00 19.58 6.70
CA LYS A 29 -27.79 18.97 5.38
C LYS A 29 -26.47 19.42 4.79
N GLU A 30 -26.00 18.70 3.78
CA GLU A 30 -24.81 19.08 3.01
C GLU A 30 -24.87 20.54 2.55
N GLY A 31 -23.80 21.27 2.80
CA GLY A 31 -23.69 22.69 2.46
C GLY A 31 -24.36 23.66 3.41
N ASP A 32 -25.11 23.19 4.41
CA ASP A 32 -25.71 24.06 5.42
C ASP A 32 -24.64 24.72 6.28
N SER A 33 -24.83 26.02 6.58
CA SER A 33 -23.93 26.75 7.47
C SER A 33 -24.19 26.34 8.91
N LEU A 34 -23.11 26.03 9.63
CA LEU A 34 -23.15 25.79 11.06
C LEU A 34 -23.18 27.16 11.83
N PRO A 35 -23.74 27.19 13.02
CA PRO A 35 -23.64 28.37 13.88
C PRO A 35 -22.18 28.76 14.11
N SER A 36 -21.93 30.07 14.24
CA SER A 36 -20.57 30.55 14.51
C SER A 36 -20.01 30.02 15.83
N ILE A 37 -18.69 30.03 15.99
CA ILE A 37 -18.03 29.67 17.26
C ILE A 37 -18.62 30.48 18.45
N ASN A 38 -18.87 31.75 18.23
CA ASN A 38 -19.43 32.60 19.27
C ASN A 38 -20.86 32.18 19.66
N LYS A 39 -21.69 31.88 18.67
CA LYS A 39 -23.05 31.41 18.89
C LYS A 39 -23.09 30.06 19.58
N MET A 40 -22.29 29.08 19.12
CA MET A 40 -22.17 27.78 19.77
C MET A 40 -21.63 27.89 21.21
N SER A 41 -20.68 28.80 21.45
CA SER A 41 -20.13 29.08 22.78
C SER A 41 -21.23 29.58 23.73
N ALA A 42 -22.08 30.50 23.27
CA ALA A 42 -23.20 31.04 24.05
C ALA A 42 -24.30 29.99 24.26
N ASP A 43 -24.73 29.32 23.18
CA ASP A 43 -25.87 28.37 23.20
C ASP A 43 -25.60 27.15 24.11
N PHE A 44 -24.35 26.71 24.22
CA PHE A 44 -23.96 25.51 25.01
C PHE A 44 -23.15 25.81 26.26
N ASN A 45 -22.98 27.10 26.60
CA ASN A 45 -22.14 27.53 27.74
C ASN A 45 -20.77 26.89 27.79
N LEU A 46 -20.06 26.91 26.62
CA LEU A 46 -18.74 26.40 26.43
C LEU A 46 -17.76 27.54 26.11
N SER A 47 -16.46 27.34 26.43
CA SER A 47 -15.45 28.29 26.00
C SER A 47 -15.30 28.29 24.46
N ARG A 48 -14.99 29.44 23.87
CA ARG A 48 -14.71 29.57 22.42
C ARG A 48 -13.63 28.63 21.97
N ASP A 49 -12.60 28.40 22.78
CA ASP A 49 -11.51 27.45 22.50
C ASP A 49 -12.04 26.01 22.44
N THR A 50 -12.95 25.61 23.33
CA THR A 50 -13.61 24.29 23.30
C THR A 50 -14.39 24.09 22.01
N VAL A 51 -15.17 25.08 21.59
CA VAL A 51 -15.92 25.02 20.32
C VAL A 51 -15.00 24.99 19.13
N TYR A 52 -13.98 25.84 19.12
CA TYR A 52 -12.99 25.86 18.06
C TYR A 52 -12.30 24.49 17.88
N LYS A 53 -11.84 23.89 18.99
CA LYS A 53 -11.21 22.56 18.96
C LYS A 53 -12.17 21.46 18.49
N ALA A 54 -13.44 21.52 18.85
CA ALA A 54 -14.46 20.60 18.36
C ALA A 54 -14.66 20.76 16.83
N PHE A 55 -14.74 22.00 16.35
CA PHE A 55 -14.85 22.31 14.92
C PHE A 55 -13.61 21.88 14.16
N GLN A 56 -12.40 22.11 14.68
CA GLN A 56 -11.16 21.61 14.07
C GLN A 56 -11.16 20.07 13.97
N LYS A 57 -11.66 19.40 15.03
CA LYS A 57 -11.78 17.93 15.02
C LYS A 57 -12.75 17.44 13.93
N LEU A 58 -13.89 18.11 13.75
CA LEU A 58 -14.85 17.79 12.69
C LEU A 58 -14.29 18.12 11.30
N LYS A 59 -13.57 19.22 11.18
CA LYS A 59 -12.91 19.61 9.94
C LYS A 59 -11.82 18.61 9.53
N ASN A 60 -11.00 18.18 10.49
CA ASN A 60 -9.97 17.16 10.25
C ASN A 60 -10.58 15.79 9.87
N LYS A 61 -11.83 15.53 10.26
CA LYS A 61 -12.60 14.37 9.83
C LYS A 61 -13.34 14.59 8.50
N GLY A 62 -13.24 15.77 7.89
CA GLY A 62 -13.95 16.12 6.64
C GLY A 62 -15.47 16.22 6.76
N ILE A 63 -16.00 16.26 7.98
CA ILE A 63 -17.46 16.36 8.23
C ILE A 63 -17.95 17.79 7.99
N ILE A 64 -17.10 18.77 8.27
CA ILE A 64 -17.38 20.18 8.03
C ILE A 64 -16.19 20.85 7.33
N GLU A 65 -16.48 21.94 6.65
CA GLU A 65 -15.50 22.81 5.99
C GLU A 65 -15.61 24.23 6.50
N SER A 66 -14.63 25.07 6.18
CA SER A 66 -14.69 26.50 6.49
C SER A 66 -14.06 27.34 5.40
N THR A 67 -14.73 28.47 5.08
CA THR A 67 -14.16 29.53 4.23
C THR A 67 -14.22 30.87 4.97
N PRO A 68 -13.35 31.82 4.62
CA PRO A 68 -13.35 33.15 5.27
C PRO A 68 -14.69 33.88 5.16
N THR A 69 -15.42 33.69 4.07
CA THR A 69 -16.68 34.39 3.78
C THR A 69 -17.91 33.66 4.32
N LYS A 70 -17.90 32.32 4.36
CA LYS A 70 -19.09 31.51 4.73
C LYS A 70 -19.03 30.99 6.17
N GLY A 71 -17.86 31.05 6.81
CA GLY A 71 -17.66 30.41 8.11
C GLY A 71 -17.60 28.89 7.99
N TYR A 72 -18.12 28.18 9.02
CA TYR A 72 -18.18 26.71 9.02
C TYR A 72 -19.50 26.22 8.43
N PHE A 73 -19.42 25.18 7.60
CA PHE A 73 -20.58 24.55 6.97
C PHE A 73 -20.37 23.04 6.81
N VAL A 74 -21.48 22.31 6.68
CA VAL A 74 -21.42 20.86 6.43
C VAL A 74 -20.78 20.60 5.09
N SER A 75 -19.80 19.70 5.09
CA SER A 75 -19.08 19.33 3.86
C SER A 75 -20.07 18.84 2.80
N LYS A 76 -19.93 19.34 1.58
CA LYS A 76 -20.86 19.03 0.46
C LYS A 76 -20.51 17.75 -0.27
N THR A 77 -19.32 17.20 -0.03
CA THR A 77 -18.79 16.22 -0.95
C THR A 77 -18.39 14.94 -0.23
N VAL A 78 -19.12 13.87 -0.49
CA VAL A 78 -18.56 12.53 -0.35
C VAL A 78 -17.61 12.35 -1.52
N ASN A 79 -16.31 12.40 -1.26
CA ASN A 79 -15.31 12.15 -2.29
C ASN A 79 -15.28 10.64 -2.58
N ASN A 80 -15.62 10.27 -3.79
CA ASN A 80 -15.59 8.88 -4.24
C ASN A 80 -14.20 8.56 -4.81
N ILE A 81 -13.53 7.60 -4.21
CA ILE A 81 -12.19 7.16 -4.59
C ILE A 81 -12.28 5.78 -5.23
N PHE A 82 -11.79 5.67 -6.46
CA PHE A 82 -11.61 4.40 -7.14
C PHE A 82 -10.26 3.80 -6.76
N VAL A 83 -10.24 2.60 -6.20
CA VAL A 83 -9.00 1.86 -5.90
C VAL A 83 -9.01 0.57 -6.69
N LEU A 84 -8.06 0.42 -7.61
CA LEU A 84 -7.88 -0.77 -8.43
C LEU A 84 -6.53 -1.40 -8.14
N LEU A 85 -6.55 -2.56 -7.51
CA LEU A 85 -5.38 -3.39 -7.23
C LEU A 85 -5.29 -4.57 -8.19
N ASP A 86 -4.13 -5.21 -8.27
CA ASP A 86 -3.96 -6.43 -9.08
C ASP A 86 -4.63 -7.64 -8.41
N VAL A 87 -4.12 -8.09 -7.26
CA VAL A 87 -4.66 -9.22 -6.50
C VAL A 87 -4.76 -8.88 -5.03
N PHE A 88 -5.60 -9.61 -4.32
CA PHE A 88 -5.60 -9.55 -2.86
C PHE A 88 -4.38 -10.27 -2.30
N SER A 89 -3.65 -9.58 -1.41
CA SER A 89 -2.50 -10.15 -0.69
C SER A 89 -2.38 -9.49 0.68
N SER A 90 -1.68 -10.13 1.61
CA SER A 90 -1.51 -9.63 2.97
C SER A 90 -0.88 -8.23 3.01
N PHE A 91 0.20 -8.01 2.24
CA PHE A 91 0.89 -6.72 2.18
C PHE A 91 0.04 -5.61 1.51
N LYS A 92 -0.82 -5.95 0.54
CA LYS A 92 -1.81 -5.01 -0.02
C LYS A 92 -2.96 -4.73 0.93
N GLY A 93 -3.28 -5.69 1.79
CA GLY A 93 -4.16 -5.46 2.93
C GLY A 93 -3.61 -4.42 3.91
N ASP A 94 -2.30 -4.45 4.20
CA ASP A 94 -1.63 -3.44 5.02
C ASP A 94 -1.65 -2.06 4.35
N PHE A 95 -1.37 -1.98 3.05
CA PHE A 95 -1.55 -0.76 2.26
C PHE A 95 -2.96 -0.18 2.40
N TYR A 96 -3.98 -1.01 2.15
CA TYR A 96 -5.38 -0.58 2.19
C TYR A 96 -5.80 -0.14 3.59
N LYS A 97 -5.42 -0.86 4.63
CA LYS A 97 -5.69 -0.52 6.03
C LYS A 97 -5.10 0.83 6.41
N GLU A 98 -3.85 1.09 6.04
CA GLU A 98 -3.22 2.40 6.29
C GLU A 98 -3.87 3.50 5.47
N LEU A 99 -4.21 3.25 4.21
CA LEU A 99 -4.94 4.20 3.37
C LEU A 99 -6.22 4.66 4.05
N ILE A 100 -7.12 3.74 4.43
CA ILE A 100 -8.41 4.09 5.02
C ILE A 100 -8.29 4.74 6.40
N SER A 101 -7.30 4.33 7.22
CA SER A 101 -7.11 4.86 8.56
C SER A 101 -6.69 6.34 8.58
N HIS A 102 -6.12 6.83 7.48
CA HIS A 102 -5.66 8.21 7.34
C HIS A 102 -6.62 9.11 6.57
N LEU A 103 -7.76 8.58 6.10
CA LEU A 103 -8.77 9.36 5.40
C LEU A 103 -9.88 9.84 6.35
N PRO A 104 -10.39 11.07 6.16
CA PRO A 104 -11.60 11.55 6.80
C PRO A 104 -12.84 10.73 6.42
N LEU A 105 -13.91 10.80 7.24
CA LEU A 105 -15.14 10.01 7.05
C LEU A 105 -15.95 10.39 5.80
N ASN A 106 -15.68 11.56 5.20
CA ASN A 106 -16.34 12.00 3.95
C ASN A 106 -15.72 11.42 2.69
N TYR A 107 -14.80 10.45 2.80
CA TYR A 107 -14.26 9.71 1.68
C TYR A 107 -14.88 8.32 1.62
N ARG A 108 -15.37 7.96 0.43
CA ARG A 108 -15.88 6.62 0.12
C ARG A 108 -14.91 5.94 -0.85
N ILE A 109 -14.48 4.73 -0.51
CA ILE A 109 -13.60 3.93 -1.35
C ILE A 109 -14.38 2.78 -1.96
N ASP A 110 -14.34 2.67 -3.28
CA ASP A 110 -14.76 1.48 -3.99
C ASP A 110 -13.49 0.73 -4.44
N LEU A 111 -13.27 -0.46 -3.85
CA LEU A 111 -12.09 -1.30 -4.05
C LEU A 111 -12.37 -2.40 -5.07
N TYR A 112 -11.55 -2.49 -6.10
CA TYR A 112 -11.60 -3.48 -7.17
C TYR A 112 -10.28 -4.22 -7.33
N PHE A 113 -10.33 -5.42 -7.94
CA PHE A 113 -9.17 -6.23 -8.27
C PHE A 113 -9.24 -6.67 -9.72
N HIS A 114 -8.17 -6.47 -10.50
CA HIS A 114 -8.14 -6.86 -11.91
C HIS A 114 -7.61 -8.27 -12.15
N GLN A 115 -7.02 -8.93 -11.15
CA GLN A 115 -6.60 -10.35 -11.18
C GLN A 115 -5.67 -10.66 -12.37
N PHE A 116 -4.78 -9.73 -12.75
CA PHE A 116 -3.96 -9.82 -13.97
C PHE A 116 -4.77 -10.15 -15.23
N ASN A 117 -6.05 -9.77 -15.28
CA ASN A 117 -6.94 -9.94 -16.42
C ASN A 117 -7.04 -8.61 -17.19
N LYS A 118 -6.42 -8.55 -18.37
CA LYS A 118 -6.37 -7.36 -19.22
C LYS A 118 -7.75 -6.81 -19.59
N LYS A 119 -8.68 -7.70 -19.92
CA LYS A 119 -10.05 -7.30 -20.27
C LYS A 119 -10.78 -6.67 -19.09
N LEU A 120 -10.64 -7.31 -17.90
CA LEU A 120 -11.23 -6.80 -16.68
C LEU A 120 -10.61 -5.44 -16.29
N PHE A 121 -9.27 -5.32 -16.34
CA PHE A 121 -8.57 -4.05 -16.09
C PHE A 121 -9.10 -2.92 -16.96
N ASN A 122 -9.16 -3.15 -18.29
CA ASN A 122 -9.65 -2.14 -19.24
C ASN A 122 -11.13 -1.77 -18.98
N ASN A 123 -11.99 -2.75 -18.74
CA ASN A 123 -13.41 -2.50 -18.47
C ASN A 123 -13.59 -1.69 -17.18
N LEU A 124 -12.92 -2.07 -16.08
CA LEU A 124 -13.00 -1.35 -14.81
C LEU A 124 -12.55 0.11 -14.94
N ILE A 125 -11.48 0.39 -15.69
CA ILE A 125 -11.03 1.77 -15.95
C ILE A 125 -12.08 2.52 -16.76
N ILE A 126 -12.56 1.94 -17.88
CA ILE A 126 -13.53 2.61 -18.78
C ILE A 126 -14.84 2.90 -18.03
N ASP A 127 -15.36 1.93 -17.30
CA ASP A 127 -16.62 2.06 -16.56
C ASP A 127 -16.52 3.03 -15.38
N SER A 128 -15.32 3.33 -14.91
CA SER A 128 -15.08 4.26 -13.81
C SER A 128 -14.99 5.73 -14.25
N ILE A 129 -14.81 6.01 -15.55
CA ILE A 129 -14.61 7.37 -16.08
C ILE A 129 -15.74 8.31 -15.67
N GLY A 130 -15.38 9.43 -15.04
CA GLY A 130 -16.33 10.47 -14.62
C GLY A 130 -17.16 10.13 -13.37
N ARG A 131 -16.98 8.95 -12.78
CA ARG A 131 -17.74 8.51 -11.59
C ARG A 131 -17.01 8.76 -10.27
N TYR A 132 -15.70 8.99 -10.32
CA TYR A 132 -14.85 9.13 -9.15
C TYR A 132 -14.05 10.44 -9.20
N ASP A 133 -13.78 10.95 -8.03
CA ASP A 133 -13.00 12.18 -7.86
C ASP A 133 -11.52 11.93 -8.02
N LEU A 134 -11.05 10.78 -7.55
CA LEU A 134 -9.65 10.34 -7.63
C LEU A 134 -9.55 8.84 -7.91
N TYR A 135 -8.42 8.44 -8.49
CA TYR A 135 -8.12 7.08 -8.91
C TYR A 135 -6.78 6.63 -8.33
N ILE A 136 -6.75 5.53 -7.62
CA ILE A 136 -5.53 4.84 -7.18
C ILE A 136 -5.45 3.53 -7.93
N VAL A 137 -4.41 3.33 -8.72
CA VAL A 137 -4.36 2.23 -9.68
C VAL A 137 -3.02 1.51 -9.60
N THR A 138 -3.06 0.20 -9.37
CA THR A 138 -1.97 -0.71 -9.72
C THR A 138 -2.13 -1.06 -11.20
N ASN A 139 -1.08 -0.87 -11.99
CA ASN A 139 -1.11 -1.17 -13.42
C ASN A 139 -1.32 -2.66 -13.68
N TYR A 140 -1.76 -3.01 -14.89
CA TYR A 140 -2.03 -4.40 -15.28
C TYR A 140 -0.78 -5.27 -15.28
N ILE A 141 0.32 -4.79 -15.87
CA ILE A 141 1.65 -5.41 -15.86
C ILE A 141 2.68 -4.35 -15.47
N ASN A 142 3.61 -4.72 -14.61
CA ASN A 142 4.52 -3.78 -13.97
C ASN A 142 5.46 -3.04 -14.94
N ASP A 143 5.88 -3.67 -16.02
CA ASP A 143 6.91 -3.11 -16.92
C ASP A 143 6.34 -2.50 -18.21
N VAL A 144 5.01 -2.53 -18.40
CA VAL A 144 4.36 -2.06 -19.63
C VAL A 144 3.29 -1.00 -19.31
N TYR A 145 3.38 0.13 -20.01
CA TYR A 145 2.33 1.15 -19.94
C TYR A 145 1.08 0.73 -20.69
N TYR A 146 -0.09 0.97 -20.09
CA TYR A 146 -1.40 0.70 -20.70
C TYR A 146 -2.12 1.99 -21.05
N GLU A 147 -2.36 2.19 -22.34
CA GLU A 147 -2.97 3.40 -22.91
C GLU A 147 -4.38 3.70 -22.37
N VAL A 148 -5.09 2.70 -21.84
CA VAL A 148 -6.40 2.93 -21.23
C VAL A 148 -6.35 3.93 -20.08
N LEU A 149 -5.21 4.06 -19.40
CA LEU A 149 -4.99 5.05 -18.34
C LEU A 149 -5.03 6.50 -18.88
N ASP A 150 -4.74 6.72 -20.16
CA ASP A 150 -4.83 8.04 -20.81
C ASP A 150 -6.26 8.57 -20.90
N ARG A 151 -7.25 7.72 -20.71
CA ARG A 151 -8.66 8.12 -20.68
C ARG A 151 -9.06 8.78 -19.36
N LEU A 152 -8.26 8.63 -18.33
CA LEU A 152 -8.45 9.28 -17.04
C LEU A 152 -7.76 10.65 -17.05
N ASP A 153 -8.29 11.57 -16.26
CA ASP A 153 -7.61 12.83 -15.98
C ASP A 153 -6.33 12.55 -15.17
N ASN A 154 -5.18 12.80 -15.79
CA ASN A 154 -3.88 12.50 -15.19
C ASN A 154 -3.65 13.18 -13.82
N SER A 155 -4.27 14.33 -13.59
CA SER A 155 -4.18 15.05 -12.32
C SER A 155 -4.91 14.34 -11.18
N LYS A 156 -5.83 13.44 -11.51
CA LYS A 156 -6.65 12.66 -10.56
C LYS A 156 -6.16 11.24 -10.34
N VAL A 157 -5.04 10.85 -10.94
CA VAL A 157 -4.53 9.47 -10.90
C VAL A 157 -3.27 9.38 -10.06
N LEU A 158 -3.28 8.47 -9.09
CA LEU A 158 -2.11 7.99 -8.40
C LEU A 158 -1.82 6.55 -8.81
N LEU A 159 -0.66 6.32 -9.40
CA LEU A 159 -0.17 4.98 -9.68
C LEU A 159 0.58 4.45 -8.45
N ILE A 160 0.33 3.20 -8.09
CA ILE A 160 0.97 2.54 -6.95
C ILE A 160 1.57 1.21 -7.34
N ASP A 161 2.57 0.76 -6.58
CA ASP A 161 3.13 -0.60 -6.65
C ASP A 161 3.53 -1.02 -8.06
N LEU A 162 4.48 -0.36 -8.68
CA LEU A 162 4.81 -0.60 -10.08
C LEU A 162 6.29 -0.52 -10.38
N GLY A 163 6.67 -1.26 -11.43
CA GLY A 163 7.99 -1.22 -12.04
C GLY A 163 8.27 0.06 -12.85
N LYS A 164 9.29 -0.02 -13.67
CA LYS A 164 9.73 1.07 -14.56
C LYS A 164 8.93 1.06 -15.86
N PHE A 165 8.00 2.00 -15.98
CA PHE A 165 7.46 2.42 -17.27
C PHE A 165 7.33 3.95 -17.27
N LYS A 166 7.17 4.55 -18.45
CA LYS A 166 7.03 5.99 -18.57
C LYS A 166 5.72 6.46 -17.93
N LYS A 167 5.81 7.14 -16.78
CA LYS A 167 4.67 7.56 -15.96
C LYS A 167 4.74 9.01 -15.48
N ASP A 168 5.62 9.82 -16.07
CA ASP A 168 5.94 11.18 -15.61
C ASP A 168 4.73 12.12 -15.57
N LYS A 169 3.70 11.83 -16.37
CA LYS A 169 2.45 12.59 -16.38
C LYS A 169 1.55 12.33 -15.17
N PHE A 170 1.72 11.22 -14.46
CA PHE A 170 0.92 10.84 -13.29
C PHE A 170 1.65 11.16 -11.99
N SER A 171 0.89 11.23 -10.90
CA SER A 171 1.44 10.99 -9.57
C SER A 171 1.73 9.51 -9.41
N TYR A 172 2.78 9.16 -8.67
CA TYR A 172 3.07 7.75 -8.36
C TYR A 172 3.78 7.59 -7.01
N VAL A 173 3.48 6.48 -6.35
CA VAL A 173 4.17 5.96 -5.17
C VAL A 173 4.47 4.49 -5.44
N CYS A 174 5.68 4.17 -5.84
CA CYS A 174 6.06 2.87 -6.39
C CYS A 174 7.18 2.21 -5.58
N GLN A 175 7.41 0.94 -5.81
CA GLN A 175 8.59 0.24 -5.36
C GLN A 175 9.60 0.06 -6.50
N GLY A 176 10.88 -0.11 -6.17
CA GLY A 176 11.93 -0.39 -7.14
C GLY A 176 12.18 -1.90 -7.25
N PHE A 177 12.36 -2.39 -8.48
CA PHE A 177 12.61 -3.81 -8.73
C PHE A 177 13.95 -4.10 -9.42
N ASP A 178 14.66 -3.07 -9.86
CA ASP A 178 15.90 -3.17 -10.63
C ASP A 178 17.15 -3.00 -9.75
N ASN A 179 17.78 -1.82 -9.78
CA ASN A 179 18.93 -1.54 -8.91
C ASN A 179 18.66 -1.89 -7.46
N THR A 180 17.42 -1.71 -7.00
CA THR A 180 17.01 -2.02 -5.63
C THR A 180 17.20 -3.49 -5.29
N LEU A 181 16.94 -4.43 -6.22
CA LEU A 181 17.26 -5.85 -6.00
C LEU A 181 18.77 -6.05 -5.83
N TYR A 182 19.58 -5.43 -6.70
CA TYR A 182 21.05 -5.49 -6.60
C TYR A 182 21.52 -4.99 -5.23
N ASP A 183 21.00 -3.84 -4.77
CA ASP A 183 21.37 -3.23 -3.49
C ASP A 183 20.94 -4.10 -2.30
N CYS A 184 19.73 -4.69 -2.35
CA CYS A 184 19.25 -5.63 -1.35
C CYS A 184 20.13 -6.87 -1.25
N LEU A 185 20.48 -7.49 -2.37
CA LEU A 185 21.37 -8.66 -2.37
C LEU A 185 22.78 -8.30 -1.90
N THR A 186 23.28 -7.10 -2.26
CA THR A 186 24.57 -6.60 -1.79
C THR A 186 24.58 -6.41 -0.27
N SER A 187 23.49 -5.95 0.33
CA SER A 187 23.38 -5.82 1.79
C SER A 187 23.43 -7.18 2.53
N GLY A 188 23.09 -8.27 1.85
CA GLY A 188 23.14 -9.64 2.37
C GLY A 188 24.32 -10.47 1.85
N LEU A 189 25.29 -9.85 1.20
CA LEU A 189 26.35 -10.54 0.47
C LEU A 189 27.12 -11.57 1.32
N ASP A 190 27.51 -11.21 2.54
CA ASP A 190 28.25 -12.09 3.43
C ASP A 190 27.45 -13.33 3.84
N LEU A 191 26.14 -13.20 3.97
CA LEU A 191 25.22 -14.32 4.24
C LEU A 191 25.04 -15.21 3.00
N ILE A 192 24.92 -14.61 1.83
CA ILE A 192 24.77 -15.33 0.56
C ILE A 192 26.05 -16.12 0.24
N ARG A 193 27.23 -15.58 0.56
CA ARG A 193 28.54 -16.24 0.31
C ARG A 193 28.78 -17.49 1.17
N LYS A 194 27.96 -17.78 2.18
CA LYS A 194 28.01 -19.06 2.90
C LYS A 194 27.61 -20.22 1.99
N TYR A 195 26.88 -19.96 0.93
CA TYR A 195 26.35 -20.94 -0.01
C TYR A 195 27.21 -20.99 -1.27
N SER A 196 27.27 -22.17 -1.88
CA SER A 196 28.08 -22.41 -3.09
C SER A 196 27.46 -21.82 -4.37
N GLU A 197 26.17 -21.52 -4.33
CA GLU A 197 25.40 -21.07 -5.49
C GLU A 197 24.17 -20.27 -5.02
N LEU A 198 23.73 -19.28 -5.80
CA LEU A 198 22.46 -18.58 -5.62
C LEU A 198 21.51 -18.88 -6.77
N ARG A 199 20.37 -19.48 -6.51
CA ARG A 199 19.35 -19.80 -7.51
C ARG A 199 18.17 -18.87 -7.43
N PHE A 200 17.73 -18.37 -8.58
CA PHE A 200 16.53 -17.57 -8.69
C PHE A 200 15.43 -18.38 -9.38
N ILE A 201 14.39 -18.77 -8.62
CA ILE A 201 13.21 -19.43 -9.15
C ILE A 201 12.23 -18.33 -9.58
N PHE A 202 12.14 -18.14 -10.88
CA PHE A 202 11.31 -17.12 -11.51
C PHE A 202 10.49 -17.76 -12.64
N PRO A 203 9.34 -18.36 -12.33
CA PRO A 203 8.48 -18.98 -13.34
C PRO A 203 8.11 -18.02 -14.47
N THR A 204 7.93 -18.55 -15.67
CA THR A 204 7.62 -17.75 -16.87
C THR A 204 6.27 -17.02 -16.72
N GLU A 205 5.36 -17.60 -15.97
CA GLU A 205 4.00 -17.08 -15.68
C GLU A 205 3.98 -16.07 -14.52
N ALA A 206 5.12 -15.85 -13.84
CA ALA A 206 5.16 -14.94 -12.72
C ALA A 206 4.89 -13.50 -13.17
N GLU A 207 3.95 -12.85 -12.48
CA GLU A 207 3.59 -11.45 -12.69
C GLU A 207 4.56 -10.47 -12.02
N HIS A 208 5.62 -10.99 -11.40
CA HIS A 208 6.68 -10.18 -10.82
C HIS A 208 7.47 -9.45 -11.92
N PRO A 209 7.95 -8.19 -11.69
CA PRO A 209 8.67 -7.42 -12.69
C PRO A 209 9.93 -8.13 -13.19
N ARG A 210 9.97 -8.41 -14.49
CA ARG A 210 11.13 -9.08 -15.12
C ARG A 210 12.38 -8.21 -15.18
N SER A 211 12.22 -6.91 -15.00
CA SER A 211 13.32 -5.94 -14.93
C SER A 211 14.30 -6.23 -13.77
N CYS A 212 13.92 -7.03 -12.77
CA CYS A 212 14.81 -7.45 -11.69
C CYS A 212 15.86 -8.50 -12.15
N ILE A 213 15.59 -9.30 -13.19
CA ILE A 213 16.45 -10.41 -13.62
C ILE A 213 17.87 -9.96 -14.03
N PRO A 214 18.03 -8.93 -14.90
CA PRO A 214 19.35 -8.43 -15.23
C PRO A 214 20.18 -7.97 -14.01
N PHE A 215 19.52 -7.44 -12.98
CA PHE A 215 20.20 -6.98 -11.77
C PHE A 215 20.58 -8.12 -10.83
N PHE A 216 19.80 -9.20 -10.81
CA PHE A 216 20.19 -10.45 -10.17
C PHE A 216 21.46 -11.03 -10.82
N ILE A 217 21.46 -11.15 -12.15
CA ILE A 217 22.62 -11.65 -12.91
C ILE A 217 23.84 -10.76 -12.65
N LYS A 218 23.70 -9.45 -12.80
CA LYS A 218 24.76 -8.48 -12.54
C LYS A 218 25.32 -8.58 -11.11
N PHE A 219 24.47 -8.79 -10.10
CA PHE A 219 24.91 -9.00 -8.74
C PHE A 219 25.78 -10.24 -8.60
N CYS A 220 25.35 -11.37 -9.17
CA CYS A 220 26.09 -12.62 -9.12
C CYS A 220 27.43 -12.52 -9.84
N GLU A 221 27.47 -11.95 -11.06
CA GLU A 221 28.68 -11.78 -11.85
C GLU A 221 29.68 -10.85 -11.17
N ASN A 222 29.24 -9.69 -10.66
CA ASN A 222 30.11 -8.73 -9.99
C ASN A 222 30.72 -9.26 -8.68
N ASN A 223 30.09 -10.25 -8.05
CA ASN A 223 30.54 -10.82 -6.80
C ASN A 223 31.09 -12.24 -6.91
N GLU A 224 31.27 -12.73 -8.16
CA GLU A 224 31.81 -14.08 -8.47
C GLU A 224 30.98 -15.22 -7.82
N ILE A 225 29.64 -15.02 -7.71
CA ILE A 225 28.72 -16.00 -7.17
C ILE A 225 28.20 -16.87 -8.31
N LYS A 226 28.35 -18.18 -8.18
CA LYS A 226 27.71 -19.12 -9.10
C LYS A 226 26.19 -18.97 -8.99
N TYR A 227 25.49 -18.91 -10.14
CA TYR A 227 24.05 -18.72 -10.14
C TYR A 227 23.32 -19.56 -11.17
N GLN A 228 22.04 -19.78 -10.94
CA GLN A 228 21.11 -20.38 -11.89
C GLN A 228 19.78 -19.61 -11.88
N LEU A 229 19.24 -19.34 -13.09
CA LEU A 229 17.89 -18.81 -13.25
C LEU A 229 16.96 -19.93 -13.71
N ILE A 230 15.99 -20.31 -12.85
CA ILE A 230 15.03 -21.38 -13.10
C ILE A 230 13.74 -20.72 -13.58
N ARG A 231 13.38 -20.93 -14.86
CA ARG A 231 12.24 -20.29 -15.55
C ARG A 231 10.98 -21.15 -15.59
N ARG A 232 10.82 -22.03 -14.64
CA ARG A 232 9.68 -22.93 -14.45
C ARG A 232 9.30 -22.98 -12.99
N ASN A 233 8.14 -23.61 -12.69
CA ASN A 233 7.78 -23.91 -11.33
C ASN A 233 8.86 -24.73 -10.63
N MET A 234 9.00 -24.52 -9.34
CA MET A 234 9.93 -25.23 -8.49
C MET A 234 9.60 -26.73 -8.47
N ASP A 235 10.65 -27.53 -8.53
CA ASP A 235 10.59 -28.98 -8.40
C ASP A 235 11.41 -29.43 -7.19
N GLU A 236 11.08 -30.57 -6.60
CA GLU A 236 11.81 -31.12 -5.44
C GLU A 236 13.30 -31.36 -5.75
N THR A 237 13.62 -31.69 -7.00
CA THR A 237 14.99 -31.90 -7.46
C THR A 237 15.83 -30.64 -7.55
N ASP A 238 15.17 -29.47 -7.59
CA ASP A 238 15.86 -28.17 -7.57
C ASP A 238 16.47 -27.87 -6.21
N ILE A 239 15.91 -28.44 -5.13
CA ILE A 239 16.24 -28.12 -3.73
C ILE A 239 17.37 -29.03 -3.26
N ILE A 240 18.57 -28.47 -3.21
CA ILE A 240 19.81 -29.16 -2.82
C ILE A 240 20.56 -28.41 -1.72
N PRO A 241 21.21 -29.11 -0.79
CA PRO A 241 21.96 -28.48 0.29
C PRO A 241 23.13 -27.64 -0.24
N GLY A 242 23.54 -26.64 0.52
CA GLY A 242 24.65 -25.74 0.19
C GLY A 242 24.29 -24.66 -0.85
N VAL A 243 23.01 -24.47 -1.16
CA VAL A 243 22.52 -23.49 -2.14
C VAL A 243 21.58 -22.50 -1.47
N ALA A 244 21.67 -21.21 -1.82
CA ALA A 244 20.67 -20.19 -1.47
C ALA A 244 19.66 -20.02 -2.62
N TYR A 245 18.43 -19.71 -2.25
CA TYR A 245 17.31 -19.54 -3.18
C TYR A 245 16.65 -18.19 -3.02
N LEU A 246 16.35 -17.55 -4.15
CA LEU A 246 15.42 -16.43 -4.24
C LEU A 246 14.15 -16.92 -4.94
N VAL A 247 12.98 -16.77 -4.32
CA VAL A 247 11.69 -17.22 -4.88
C VAL A 247 10.71 -16.08 -4.97
N VAL A 248 9.84 -16.08 -5.98
CA VAL A 248 8.88 -15.00 -6.24
C VAL A 248 7.57 -15.20 -5.48
N TRP A 249 7.04 -16.42 -5.50
CA TRP A 249 5.71 -16.70 -4.94
C TRP A 249 5.77 -17.20 -3.50
N HIS A 250 4.85 -16.72 -2.68
CA HIS A 250 4.70 -17.23 -1.30
C HIS A 250 4.26 -18.69 -1.25
N SER A 251 3.55 -19.19 -2.27
CA SER A 251 3.27 -20.64 -2.42
C SER A 251 4.55 -21.45 -2.48
N ASP A 252 5.55 -20.97 -3.23
CA ASP A 252 6.84 -21.65 -3.37
C ASP A 252 7.58 -21.69 -2.02
N VAL A 253 7.43 -20.68 -1.15
CA VAL A 253 8.00 -20.72 0.21
C VAL A 253 7.44 -21.89 1.00
N VAL A 254 6.12 -22.12 0.92
CA VAL A 254 5.47 -23.23 1.64
C VAL A 254 5.99 -24.58 1.15
N ASP A 255 6.05 -24.76 -0.17
CA ASP A 255 6.51 -26.02 -0.76
C ASP A 255 8.02 -26.21 -0.54
N PHE A 256 8.81 -25.15 -0.59
CA PHE A 256 10.24 -25.15 -0.25
C PHE A 256 10.45 -25.66 1.18
N VAL A 257 9.74 -25.11 2.16
CA VAL A 257 9.83 -25.52 3.57
C VAL A 257 9.44 -27.00 3.74
N LYS A 258 8.35 -27.46 3.09
CA LYS A 258 7.95 -28.87 3.13
C LYS A 258 9.04 -29.79 2.58
N ILE A 259 9.66 -29.41 1.45
CA ILE A 259 10.76 -30.18 0.84
C ILE A 259 11.97 -30.19 1.78
N CYS A 260 12.35 -29.04 2.37
CA CYS A 260 13.44 -29.00 3.33
C CYS A 260 13.19 -29.92 4.51
N ARG A 261 11.98 -29.92 5.08
CA ARG A 261 11.60 -30.83 6.16
C ARG A 261 11.69 -32.31 5.77
N SER A 262 11.22 -32.69 4.56
CA SER A 262 11.29 -34.06 4.08
C SER A 262 12.73 -34.56 3.87
N LYS A 263 13.63 -33.62 3.52
CA LYS A 263 15.08 -33.90 3.31
C LYS A 263 15.92 -33.68 4.58
N ASN A 264 15.30 -33.30 5.72
CA ASN A 264 15.98 -32.92 6.98
C ASN A 264 17.00 -31.77 6.78
N LEU A 265 16.72 -30.81 5.89
CA LEU A 265 17.56 -29.63 5.67
C LEU A 265 17.09 -28.47 6.57
N LYS A 266 18.02 -27.81 7.20
CA LYS A 266 17.77 -26.64 8.06
C LYS A 266 17.98 -25.36 7.29
N LEU A 267 16.95 -24.50 7.28
CA LEU A 267 17.03 -23.16 6.70
C LEU A 267 18.04 -22.30 7.46
N GLY A 268 18.85 -21.55 6.71
CA GLY A 268 19.91 -20.68 7.23
C GLY A 268 21.22 -21.40 7.59
N GLU A 269 21.19 -22.74 7.71
CA GLU A 269 22.37 -23.59 7.99
C GLU A 269 22.76 -24.39 6.72
N ASP A 270 21.91 -25.34 6.33
CA ASP A 270 22.16 -26.24 5.20
C ASP A 270 21.76 -25.63 3.85
N ILE A 271 20.79 -24.73 3.86
CA ILE A 271 20.16 -24.16 2.68
C ILE A 271 19.63 -22.76 2.97
N GLY A 272 19.76 -21.82 2.03
CA GLY A 272 19.29 -20.45 2.17
C GLY A 272 17.97 -20.20 1.42
N LEU A 273 17.10 -19.34 1.97
CA LEU A 273 15.87 -18.90 1.32
C LEU A 273 15.60 -17.41 1.51
N ILE A 274 15.34 -16.73 0.41
CA ILE A 274 14.89 -15.34 0.35
C ILE A 274 13.61 -15.30 -0.49
N THR A 275 12.63 -14.49 -0.09
CA THR A 275 11.43 -14.23 -0.92
C THR A 275 11.12 -12.74 -1.00
N PHE A 276 10.08 -12.36 -1.75
CA PHE A 276 9.63 -10.98 -1.87
C PHE A 276 8.39 -10.71 -1.01
N ASN A 277 8.24 -9.45 -0.59
CA ASN A 277 7.07 -8.90 0.10
C ASN A 277 6.79 -9.56 1.46
N ASP A 278 7.08 -8.82 2.52
CA ASP A 278 6.95 -9.30 3.89
C ASP A 278 5.49 -9.52 4.32
N THR A 279 5.29 -10.55 5.11
CA THR A 279 4.01 -10.83 5.77
C THR A 279 4.25 -11.40 7.17
N PRO A 280 3.31 -11.21 8.13
CA PRO A 280 3.47 -11.78 9.48
C PRO A 280 3.69 -13.29 9.51
N MET A 281 3.19 -14.03 8.51
CA MET A 281 3.43 -15.48 8.41
C MET A 281 4.91 -15.80 8.17
N LEU A 282 5.61 -14.99 7.37
CA LEU A 282 7.01 -15.21 7.06
C LEU A 282 7.93 -14.96 8.27
N GLU A 283 7.46 -14.24 9.28
CA GLU A 283 8.20 -14.06 10.54
C GLU A 283 8.19 -15.32 11.43
N VAL A 284 7.13 -16.15 11.33
CA VAL A 284 6.93 -17.29 12.23
C VAL A 284 7.20 -18.64 11.57
N ILE A 285 7.34 -18.71 10.24
CA ILE A 285 7.72 -19.94 9.53
C ILE A 285 9.19 -20.25 9.85
N GLU A 286 9.45 -21.44 10.40
CA GLU A 286 10.77 -21.87 10.89
C GLU A 286 11.34 -20.82 11.87
N ASN A 287 12.53 -20.30 11.63
CA ASN A 287 13.14 -19.21 12.39
C ASN A 287 12.99 -17.85 11.68
N GLY A 288 11.93 -17.68 10.90
CA GLY A 288 11.66 -16.53 10.06
C GLY A 288 12.30 -16.63 8.67
N ILE A 289 11.54 -16.25 7.66
CA ILE A 289 11.99 -16.21 6.26
C ILE A 289 12.54 -14.81 5.94
N SER A 290 13.74 -14.75 5.38
CA SER A 290 14.37 -13.52 4.88
C SER A 290 13.62 -13.00 3.67
N VAL A 291 13.35 -11.69 3.64
CA VAL A 291 12.50 -11.09 2.60
C VAL A 291 13.11 -9.82 2.03
N ILE A 292 12.90 -9.60 0.74
CA ILE A 292 13.10 -8.32 0.07
C ILE A 292 11.74 -7.63 0.02
N SER A 293 11.56 -6.56 0.80
CA SER A 293 10.25 -5.96 0.98
C SER A 293 10.27 -4.43 0.98
N THR A 294 9.19 -3.86 0.45
CA THR A 294 8.86 -2.44 0.51
C THR A 294 7.89 -2.18 1.67
N ASP A 295 7.92 -0.98 2.24
CA ASP A 295 6.96 -0.57 3.28
C ASP A 295 5.61 -0.19 2.66
N PHE A 296 4.70 -1.18 2.53
CA PHE A 296 3.34 -0.99 2.02
C PHE A 296 2.47 -0.13 2.95
N LYS A 297 2.79 -0.06 4.25
CA LYS A 297 2.10 0.85 5.19
C LYS A 297 2.44 2.30 4.85
N GLN A 298 3.73 2.58 4.60
CA GLN A 298 4.15 3.90 4.15
C GLN A 298 3.50 4.27 2.80
N MET A 299 3.39 3.32 1.87
CA MET A 299 2.67 3.51 0.59
C MET A 299 1.22 3.93 0.82
N GLY A 300 0.52 3.28 1.74
CA GLY A 300 -0.86 3.63 2.12
C GLY A 300 -0.99 5.04 2.71
N LYS A 301 -0.06 5.44 3.58
CA LYS A 301 -0.01 6.80 4.16
C LYS A 301 0.19 7.88 3.09
N LEU A 302 1.15 7.66 2.18
CA LEU A 302 1.41 8.60 1.09
C LEU A 302 0.24 8.68 0.10
N ALA A 303 -0.44 7.58 -0.17
CA ALA A 303 -1.65 7.56 -0.97
C ALA A 303 -2.79 8.36 -0.30
N ALA A 304 -2.98 8.22 1.02
CA ALA A 304 -3.94 9.03 1.76
C ALA A 304 -3.59 10.52 1.78
N GLU A 305 -2.30 10.85 1.84
CA GLU A 305 -1.84 12.24 1.76
C GLU A 305 -2.12 12.84 0.37
N TYR A 306 -1.83 12.09 -0.70
CA TYR A 306 -2.19 12.50 -2.06
C TYR A 306 -3.69 12.76 -2.20
N ILE A 307 -4.55 11.87 -1.68
CA ILE A 307 -6.01 12.04 -1.73
C ILE A 307 -6.42 13.36 -1.05
N LYS A 308 -5.85 13.67 0.11
CA LYS A 308 -6.22 14.86 0.90
C LYS A 308 -5.72 16.16 0.30
N THR A 309 -4.52 16.16 -0.27
CA THR A 309 -3.84 17.37 -0.73
C THR A 309 -3.93 17.59 -2.22
N GLN A 310 -4.11 16.53 -3.00
CA GLN A 310 -4.02 16.48 -4.46
C GLN A 310 -2.70 17.07 -5.01
N GLN A 311 -1.67 17.15 -4.15
CA GLN A 311 -0.35 17.59 -4.58
C GLN A 311 0.34 16.48 -5.36
N LYS A 312 0.97 16.84 -6.47
CA LYS A 312 1.70 15.88 -7.30
C LYS A 312 2.82 15.22 -6.48
N ILE A 313 2.81 13.89 -6.42
CA ILE A 313 3.83 13.08 -5.78
C ILE A 313 4.44 12.13 -6.81
N GLN A 314 5.77 12.03 -6.82
CA GLN A 314 6.50 11.10 -7.69
C GLN A 314 7.67 10.52 -6.91
N THR A 315 7.45 9.36 -6.30
CA THR A 315 8.44 8.76 -5.40
C THR A 315 8.50 7.24 -5.50
N TYR A 316 9.68 6.70 -5.17
CA TYR A 316 9.88 5.28 -4.91
C TYR A 316 10.09 5.07 -3.41
N ILE A 317 9.39 4.10 -2.85
CA ILE A 317 9.59 3.70 -1.46
C ILE A 317 10.79 2.75 -1.41
N PRO A 318 11.70 2.95 -0.45
CA PRO A 318 12.84 2.06 -0.29
C PRO A 318 12.41 0.61 -0.05
N THR A 319 13.00 -0.29 -0.81
CA THR A 319 12.92 -1.74 -0.62
C THR A 319 14.16 -2.19 0.12
N ARG A 320 14.04 -3.14 1.05
CA ARG A 320 15.14 -3.60 1.90
C ARG A 320 15.15 -5.12 1.98
N LEU A 321 16.35 -5.69 2.17
CA LEU A 321 16.50 -7.06 2.63
C LEU A 321 16.30 -7.07 4.16
N ILE A 322 15.30 -7.80 4.61
CA ILE A 322 15.06 -8.10 6.03
C ILE A 322 15.60 -9.49 6.28
N VAL A 323 16.72 -9.58 6.95
CA VAL A 323 17.39 -10.85 7.27
C VAL A 323 16.69 -11.52 8.44
N ARG A 324 16.40 -12.80 8.30
CA ARG A 324 15.86 -13.68 9.33
C ARG A 324 16.58 -15.03 9.31
N GLY A 325 16.10 -16.01 10.05
CA GLY A 325 16.76 -17.29 10.23
C GLY A 325 16.89 -18.18 8.97
N SER A 326 16.33 -17.79 7.83
CA SER A 326 16.42 -18.58 6.60
C SER A 326 17.62 -18.25 5.70
N LEU A 327 18.49 -17.30 6.08
CA LEU A 327 19.66 -16.90 5.30
C LEU A 327 20.93 -16.83 6.14
#